data_5d4b24178cd084b8b7bd64e3f2a092d1
#
_entry.id   5d4b24178cd084b8b7bd64e3f2a092d1
#
_cell.length_a   1.000
_cell.length_b   1.000
_cell.length_c   1.000
_cell.angle_alpha   90.00
_cell.angle_beta   90.00
_cell.angle_gamma   90.00
#
_symmetry.space_group_name_H-M   'P 1'
#
loop_
_entity.id
_entity.type
_entity.pdbx_description
1 polymer ?
#
loop_
_entity_poly.entity_id
_entity_poly.type
_entity_poly.pdbx_seq_one_letter_code
_entity_poly.pdbx_strand_id
1 'polypeptide(L)'
;IYHPVQYLQIKGLTNKPSIDDLQGRIVHTDENLEGDFSCSNELFNTIHNNVNRTLSNSLKGFLLDCLHREPYGYNEPASIAASLFTRKHMPLFWRKYATDIRLAAREDGSVGDVVPAFPGKPRDPDVSQGSAYAMLVWYLYQAYDDRSLLEEHYETIKDWVDYIKKYMCEGPIVTVGWLGDHMVPGKAPGYEKWRSDETPQSLSWTALYYRNILILS
;
A
#
# COMPACT_ATOMS: atom_id res chain seq x y z
N ILE A 1 -12.67 -4.36 14.95
CA ILE A 1 -12.60 -5.42 13.92
C ILE A 1 -13.57 -5.03 12.82
N TYR A 2 -13.07 -4.99 11.56
CA TYR A 2 -13.89 -4.69 10.39
C TYR A 2 -14.38 -6.00 9.77
N HIS A 3 -15.65 -6.02 9.37
CA HIS A 3 -16.26 -7.20 8.78
C HIS A 3 -16.85 -6.85 7.41
N PRO A 4 -16.16 -7.12 6.30
CA PRO A 4 -16.76 -7.02 4.98
C PRO A 4 -17.75 -8.20 4.82
N VAL A 5 -19.03 -7.93 4.93
CA VAL A 5 -20.06 -8.97 4.89
C VAL A 5 -21.05 -8.70 3.77
N GLN A 6 -21.43 -9.76 3.05
CA GLN A 6 -22.58 -9.78 2.17
C GLN A 6 -23.77 -10.48 2.86
N TYR A 7 -23.46 -11.44 3.72
CA TYR A 7 -24.43 -12.21 4.48
C TYR A 7 -24.04 -12.25 5.95
N LEU A 8 -25.00 -12.13 6.84
CA LEU A 8 -24.81 -12.21 8.28
C LEU A 8 -25.58 -13.40 8.85
N GLN A 9 -24.88 -14.33 9.49
CA GLN A 9 -25.49 -15.41 10.25
C GLN A 9 -25.32 -15.16 11.75
N ILE A 10 -26.42 -15.12 12.48
CA ILE A 10 -26.45 -14.92 13.94
C ILE A 10 -26.85 -16.22 14.61
N LYS A 11 -26.06 -16.63 15.62
CA LYS A 11 -26.32 -17.84 16.43
C LYS A 11 -26.25 -17.48 17.92
N GLY A 12 -26.96 -18.27 18.74
CA GLY A 12 -26.89 -18.15 20.20
C GLY A 12 -27.87 -17.13 20.80
N LEU A 13 -28.78 -16.57 20.01
CA LEU A 13 -29.85 -15.73 20.53
C LEU A 13 -31.03 -16.55 20.98
N THR A 14 -31.66 -16.14 22.08
CA THR A 14 -32.87 -16.77 22.61
C THR A 14 -34.07 -16.49 21.71
N ASN A 15 -34.14 -15.28 21.14
CA ASN A 15 -35.21 -14.87 20.23
C ASN A 15 -34.62 -14.54 18.85
N LYS A 16 -35.38 -14.77 17.80
CA LYS A 16 -35.01 -14.37 16.44
C LYS A 16 -35.01 -12.84 16.35
N PRO A 17 -33.90 -12.21 15.97
CA PRO A 17 -33.85 -10.76 15.78
C PRO A 17 -34.66 -10.34 14.54
N SER A 18 -35.23 -9.14 14.61
CA SER A 18 -35.79 -8.46 13.45
C SER A 18 -34.70 -7.82 12.62
N ILE A 19 -35.02 -7.37 11.41
CA ILE A 19 -34.08 -6.60 10.59
C ILE A 19 -33.72 -5.26 11.25
N ASP A 20 -34.63 -4.68 12.03
CA ASP A 20 -34.45 -3.39 12.70
C ASP A 20 -33.50 -3.49 13.90
N ASP A 21 -33.22 -4.69 14.40
CA ASP A 21 -32.24 -4.94 15.45
C ASP A 21 -30.78 -4.94 14.89
N LEU A 22 -30.64 -4.83 13.56
CA LEU A 22 -29.36 -4.92 12.89
C LEU A 22 -28.98 -3.57 12.26
N GLN A 23 -27.81 -3.06 12.61
CA GLN A 23 -27.29 -1.84 12.02
C GLN A 23 -25.90 -2.09 11.41
N GLY A 24 -25.78 -1.91 10.11
CA GLY A 24 -24.50 -1.82 9.42
C GLY A 24 -23.93 -0.41 9.54
N ARG A 25 -22.67 -0.28 9.96
CA ARG A 25 -21.95 0.99 9.98
C ARG A 25 -20.77 0.93 9.03
N ILE A 26 -20.73 1.86 8.09
CA ILE A 26 -19.55 2.06 7.24
C ILE A 26 -18.55 2.88 8.06
N VAL A 27 -17.33 2.36 8.17
CA VAL A 27 -16.25 3.01 8.90
C VAL A 27 -15.03 3.11 7.97
N HIS A 28 -14.55 4.31 7.73
CA HIS A 28 -13.32 4.59 7.02
C HIS A 28 -12.74 5.92 7.51
N THR A 29 -11.50 6.21 7.13
CA THR A 29 -10.92 7.54 7.35
C THR A 29 -11.78 8.56 6.61
N ASP A 30 -12.06 9.69 7.25
CA ASP A 30 -12.80 10.78 6.61
C ASP A 30 -12.08 11.20 5.32
N GLU A 31 -12.80 11.16 4.22
CA GLU A 31 -12.26 11.44 2.89
C GLU A 31 -13.23 12.31 2.09
N ASN A 32 -12.69 13.30 1.42
CA ASN A 32 -13.40 14.03 0.40
C ASN A 32 -12.90 13.55 -0.97
N LEU A 33 -13.80 12.96 -1.75
CA LEU A 33 -13.50 12.65 -3.13
C LEU A 33 -13.47 13.94 -3.94
N GLU A 34 -12.37 14.20 -4.61
CA GLU A 34 -12.29 15.27 -5.59
C GLU A 34 -12.22 14.69 -6.99
N GLY A 35 -13.04 15.28 -7.80
CA GLY A 35 -13.21 14.84 -9.17
C GLY A 35 -14.21 13.71 -9.29
N ASP A 36 -14.76 13.62 -10.47
CA ASP A 36 -15.69 12.59 -10.91
C ASP A 36 -15.24 12.08 -12.27
N PHE A 37 -15.62 10.86 -12.57
CA PHE A 37 -15.39 10.25 -13.87
C PHE A 37 -16.67 9.62 -14.38
N SER A 38 -17.07 10.01 -15.56
CA SER A 38 -18.14 9.36 -16.31
C SER A 38 -17.83 9.33 -17.79
N CYS A 39 -18.20 8.25 -18.45
CA CYS A 39 -18.07 8.11 -19.89
C CYS A 39 -19.25 7.29 -20.46
N SER A 40 -19.33 7.20 -21.78
CA SER A 40 -20.39 6.44 -22.47
C SER A 40 -20.28 4.91 -22.30
N ASN A 41 -19.16 4.41 -21.76
CA ASN A 41 -18.97 2.98 -21.53
C ASN A 41 -19.22 2.64 -20.06
N GLU A 42 -20.35 2.00 -19.79
CA GLU A 42 -20.77 1.62 -18.42
C GLU A 42 -19.79 0.68 -17.70
N LEU A 43 -19.02 -0.12 -18.42
CA LEU A 43 -18.00 -0.94 -17.80
C LEU A 43 -16.92 -0.09 -17.12
N PHE A 44 -16.47 0.98 -17.78
CA PHE A 44 -15.48 1.88 -17.19
C PHE A 44 -16.03 2.67 -16.00
N ASN A 45 -17.28 3.10 -16.06
CA ASN A 45 -17.96 3.74 -14.94
C ASN A 45 -18.04 2.77 -13.74
N THR A 46 -18.38 1.52 -13.99
CA THR A 46 -18.44 0.48 -12.96
C THR A 46 -17.06 0.19 -12.35
N ILE A 47 -16.01 0.09 -13.16
CA ILE A 47 -14.63 -0.12 -12.69
C ILE A 47 -14.21 1.06 -11.80
N HIS A 48 -14.42 2.29 -12.24
CA HIS A 48 -14.11 3.49 -11.48
C HIS A 48 -14.79 3.49 -10.09
N ASN A 49 -16.09 3.20 -10.05
CA ASN A 49 -16.86 3.14 -8.82
C ASN A 49 -16.37 2.01 -7.88
N ASN A 50 -16.03 0.85 -8.44
CA ASN A 50 -15.50 -0.28 -7.67
C ASN A 50 -14.14 0.03 -7.06
N VAL A 51 -13.25 0.67 -7.83
CA VAL A 51 -11.94 1.11 -7.33
C VAL A 51 -12.11 2.11 -6.20
N ASN A 52 -12.94 3.14 -6.38
CA ASN A 52 -13.20 4.13 -5.34
C ASN A 52 -13.75 3.49 -4.05
N ARG A 53 -14.72 2.59 -4.18
CA ARG A 53 -15.27 1.86 -3.01
C ARG A 53 -14.20 1.01 -2.32
N THR A 54 -13.32 0.35 -3.08
CA THR A 54 -12.24 -0.46 -2.53
C THR A 54 -11.26 0.40 -1.76
N LEU A 55 -10.84 1.53 -2.34
CA LEU A 55 -9.93 2.47 -1.69
C LEU A 55 -10.52 3.03 -0.40
N SER A 56 -11.80 3.49 -0.41
CA SER A 56 -12.48 3.96 0.81
C SER A 56 -12.51 2.89 1.90
N ASN A 57 -12.79 1.65 1.51
CA ASN A 57 -12.77 0.53 2.45
C ASN A 57 -11.38 0.24 3.03
N SER A 58 -10.31 0.54 2.30
CA SER A 58 -8.93 0.29 2.72
C SER A 58 -8.33 1.41 3.56
N LEU A 59 -8.93 2.61 3.58
CA LEU A 59 -8.45 3.73 4.37
C LEU A 59 -8.93 3.66 5.83
N LYS A 60 -8.06 3.22 6.74
CA LYS A 60 -8.34 3.01 8.17
C LYS A 60 -7.30 3.66 9.09
N GLY A 61 -6.93 4.91 8.83
CA GLY A 61 -5.82 5.59 9.49
C GLY A 61 -4.45 5.24 8.88
N PHE A 62 -4.40 4.19 8.09
CA PHE A 62 -3.35 3.78 7.17
C PHE A 62 -3.98 3.03 6.01
N LEU A 63 -3.23 2.71 4.98
CA LEU A 63 -3.74 1.98 3.83
C LEU A 63 -3.67 0.47 4.11
N LEU A 64 -4.85 -0.16 4.24
CA LEU A 64 -4.97 -1.61 4.40
C LEU A 64 -4.93 -2.31 3.04
N ASP A 65 -4.31 -3.46 3.00
CA ASP A 65 -4.41 -4.36 1.85
C ASP A 65 -5.79 -5.04 1.80
N CYS A 66 -6.07 -5.92 2.74
CA CYS A 66 -7.35 -6.63 2.82
C CYS A 66 -8.08 -6.33 4.13
N LEU A 67 -9.41 -6.17 4.09
CA LEU A 67 -10.19 -5.92 5.30
C LEU A 67 -10.29 -7.10 6.27
N HIS A 68 -10.12 -8.34 5.80
CA HIS A 68 -10.40 -9.53 6.61
C HIS A 68 -9.32 -10.61 6.57
N ARG A 69 -8.57 -10.76 5.48
CA ARG A 69 -7.53 -11.78 5.37
C ARG A 69 -6.17 -11.26 5.84
N GLU A 70 -5.80 -10.13 5.29
CA GLU A 70 -4.51 -9.48 5.56
C GLU A 70 -4.75 -8.02 5.93
N PRO A 71 -5.30 -7.75 7.13
CA PRO A 71 -5.63 -6.39 7.57
C PRO A 71 -4.36 -5.62 7.96
N TYR A 72 -3.40 -5.56 7.04
CA TYR A 72 -2.07 -5.01 7.23
C TYR A 72 -1.82 -3.86 6.27
N GLY A 73 -0.97 -2.94 6.68
CA GLY A 73 -0.53 -1.82 5.85
C GLY A 73 0.66 -2.20 4.98
N TYR A 74 0.43 -3.00 3.96
CA TYR A 74 1.47 -3.24 2.96
C TYR A 74 1.80 -1.95 2.23
N ASN A 75 3.09 -1.65 2.11
CA ASN A 75 3.59 -0.50 1.38
C ASN A 75 3.62 -0.82 -0.12
N GLU A 76 2.46 -1.02 -0.72
CA GLU A 76 2.37 -1.37 -2.13
C GLU A 76 2.37 -0.10 -2.99
N PRO A 77 3.40 0.10 -3.87
CA PRO A 77 3.58 1.36 -4.60
C PRO A 77 2.41 1.77 -5.48
N ALA A 78 1.79 0.83 -6.18
CA ALA A 78 0.69 1.13 -7.09
C ALA A 78 -0.58 1.52 -6.32
N SER A 79 -0.88 0.85 -5.22
CA SER A 79 -2.03 1.16 -4.35
C SER A 79 -1.88 2.52 -3.68
N ILE A 80 -0.66 2.85 -3.24
CA ILE A 80 -0.34 4.18 -2.69
C ILE A 80 -0.53 5.25 -3.76
N ALA A 81 0.03 5.07 -4.95
CA ALA A 81 -0.11 6.02 -6.05
C ALA A 81 -1.59 6.22 -6.44
N ALA A 82 -2.33 5.13 -6.67
CA ALA A 82 -3.73 5.19 -7.02
C ALA A 82 -4.57 5.91 -5.96
N SER A 83 -4.32 5.59 -4.68
CA SER A 83 -5.04 6.20 -3.56
C SER A 83 -4.73 7.70 -3.43
N LEU A 84 -3.47 8.10 -3.52
CA LEU A 84 -3.06 9.48 -3.40
C LEU A 84 -3.61 10.34 -4.55
N PHE A 85 -3.52 9.87 -5.78
CA PHE A 85 -3.98 10.65 -6.94
C PHE A 85 -5.49 10.77 -7.02
N THR A 86 -6.24 9.82 -6.47
CA THR A 86 -7.71 9.89 -6.41
C THR A 86 -8.22 10.63 -5.16
N ARG A 87 -7.37 10.84 -4.14
CA ARG A 87 -7.72 11.42 -2.82
C ARG A 87 -6.72 12.51 -2.40
N LYS A 88 -6.50 13.47 -3.28
CA LYS A 88 -5.54 14.57 -3.04
C LYS A 88 -5.87 15.43 -1.83
N HIS A 89 -7.16 15.52 -1.44
CA HIS A 89 -7.56 16.34 -0.29
C HIS A 89 -7.34 15.72 1.09
N MET A 90 -6.46 14.74 1.17
CA MET A 90 -6.07 14.12 2.45
C MET A 90 -4.58 14.36 2.79
N PRO A 91 -4.07 15.60 2.73
CA PRO A 91 -2.64 15.85 2.94
C PRO A 91 -2.16 15.38 4.30
N LEU A 92 -2.95 15.58 5.36
CA LEU A 92 -2.60 15.15 6.72
C LEU A 92 -2.53 13.62 6.85
N PHE A 93 -3.42 12.90 6.19
CA PHE A 93 -3.37 11.44 6.15
C PHE A 93 -2.08 10.95 5.49
N TRP A 94 -1.75 11.48 4.33
CA TRP A 94 -0.57 11.08 3.58
C TRP A 94 0.73 11.47 4.25
N ARG A 95 0.81 12.67 4.84
CA ARG A 95 1.96 13.07 5.67
C ARG A 95 2.14 12.14 6.86
N LYS A 96 1.05 11.83 7.56
CA LYS A 96 1.05 10.87 8.67
C LYS A 96 1.54 9.51 8.20
N TYR A 97 1.08 9.02 7.06
CA TYR A 97 1.47 7.73 6.54
C TYR A 97 2.97 7.68 6.16
N ALA A 98 3.49 8.71 5.51
CA ALA A 98 4.92 8.83 5.24
C ALA A 98 5.75 8.87 6.55
N THR A 99 5.27 9.61 7.56
CA THR A 99 5.90 9.67 8.88
C THR A 99 5.87 8.31 9.59
N ASP A 100 4.78 7.57 9.50
CA ASP A 100 4.69 6.21 10.07
C ASP A 100 5.75 5.29 9.46
N ILE A 101 5.96 5.36 8.13
CA ILE A 101 7.01 4.58 7.46
C ILE A 101 8.40 5.01 7.95
N ARG A 102 8.66 6.30 8.04
CA ARG A 102 9.93 6.84 8.57
C ARG A 102 10.22 6.34 9.99
N LEU A 103 9.22 6.41 10.87
CA LEU A 103 9.36 5.98 12.26
C LEU A 103 9.49 4.45 12.43
N ALA A 104 9.03 3.69 11.45
CA ALA A 104 9.18 2.24 11.39
C ALA A 104 10.47 1.78 10.72
N ALA A 105 11.24 2.69 10.10
CA ALA A 105 12.55 2.38 9.56
C ALA A 105 13.50 1.91 10.68
N ARG A 106 14.37 0.96 10.35
CA ARG A 106 15.29 0.35 11.33
C ARG A 106 16.63 1.08 11.36
N GLU A 107 17.37 0.86 12.43
CA GLU A 107 18.71 1.43 12.61
C GLU A 107 19.71 1.04 11.52
N ASP A 108 19.51 -0.10 10.86
CA ASP A 108 20.33 -0.54 9.73
C ASP A 108 19.98 0.13 8.38
N GLY A 109 18.99 1.02 8.38
CA GLY A 109 18.49 1.74 7.21
C GLY A 109 17.39 0.98 6.46
N SER A 110 17.02 -0.22 6.88
CA SER A 110 15.99 -0.98 6.19
C SER A 110 14.58 -0.45 6.47
N VAL A 111 13.75 -0.47 5.44
CA VAL A 111 12.33 -0.12 5.50
C VAL A 111 11.52 -1.41 5.41
N GLY A 112 10.60 -1.60 6.37
CA GLY A 112 9.72 -2.77 6.39
C GLY A 112 8.68 -2.74 5.27
N ASP A 113 8.21 -3.91 4.89
CA ASP A 113 7.16 -4.09 3.89
C ASP A 113 5.74 -3.79 4.42
N VAL A 114 5.57 -3.75 5.73
CA VAL A 114 4.29 -3.51 6.41
C VAL A 114 4.43 -2.42 7.46
N VAL A 115 3.60 -1.39 7.36
CA VAL A 115 3.54 -0.28 8.32
C VAL A 115 2.09 0.07 8.63
N PRO A 116 1.68 0.09 9.91
CA PRO A 116 2.49 -0.25 11.09
C PRO A 116 2.94 -1.71 11.12
N ALA A 117 4.13 -1.93 11.68
CA ALA A 117 4.69 -3.25 11.78
C ALA A 117 3.87 -4.18 12.70
N PHE A 118 3.89 -5.46 12.40
CA PHE A 118 3.20 -6.45 13.22
C PHE A 118 3.87 -6.58 14.58
N PRO A 119 3.13 -6.62 15.69
CA PRO A 119 3.70 -6.92 16.99
C PRO A 119 4.38 -8.30 16.99
N GLY A 120 5.69 -8.33 17.25
CA GLY A 120 6.46 -9.56 17.38
C GLY A 120 6.90 -10.26 16.09
N LYS A 121 6.61 -9.70 14.92
CA LYS A 121 7.10 -10.24 13.64
C LYS A 121 7.45 -9.09 12.67
N PRO A 122 8.61 -8.44 12.87
CA PRO A 122 9.13 -7.61 11.80
C PRO A 122 9.37 -8.51 10.58
N ARG A 123 8.77 -8.15 9.44
CA ARG A 123 9.03 -8.84 8.19
C ARG A 123 10.37 -8.38 7.62
N ASP A 124 11.02 -9.24 6.88
CA ASP A 124 12.26 -8.89 6.20
C ASP A 124 12.00 -7.76 5.21
N PRO A 125 12.95 -6.82 5.07
CA PRO A 125 12.80 -5.75 4.12
C PRO A 125 12.74 -6.30 2.69
N ASP A 126 11.86 -5.73 1.89
CA ASP A 126 11.69 -6.08 0.49
C ASP A 126 11.74 -4.83 -0.40
N VAL A 127 12.47 -4.94 -1.52
CA VAL A 127 12.65 -3.79 -2.42
C VAL A 127 11.33 -3.31 -3.00
N SER A 128 10.39 -4.21 -3.29
CA SER A 128 9.11 -3.84 -3.90
C SER A 128 8.29 -2.97 -2.96
N GLN A 129 8.13 -3.40 -1.72
CA GLN A 129 7.32 -2.71 -0.73
C GLN A 129 8.05 -1.50 -0.12
N GLY A 130 9.34 -1.67 0.24
CA GLY A 130 10.13 -0.58 0.81
C GLY A 130 10.32 0.60 -0.14
N SER A 131 10.36 0.35 -1.46
CA SER A 131 10.47 1.40 -2.48
C SER A 131 9.28 2.34 -2.52
N ALA A 132 8.12 1.90 -2.03
CA ALA A 132 6.95 2.75 -1.94
C ALA A 132 7.16 3.99 -1.06
N TYR A 133 8.07 3.92 -0.10
CA TYR A 133 8.36 5.05 0.78
C TYR A 133 8.92 6.25 0.02
N ALA A 134 9.99 6.07 -0.75
CA ALA A 134 10.55 7.15 -1.57
C ALA A 134 9.54 7.67 -2.60
N MET A 135 8.78 6.75 -3.22
CA MET A 135 7.75 7.11 -4.19
C MET A 135 6.61 7.90 -3.54
N LEU A 136 6.15 7.52 -2.35
CA LEU A 136 5.12 8.26 -1.60
C LEU A 136 5.57 9.70 -1.33
N VAL A 137 6.76 9.89 -0.77
CA VAL A 137 7.29 11.22 -0.44
C VAL A 137 7.41 12.08 -1.69
N TRP A 138 7.90 11.52 -2.78
CA TRP A 138 7.98 12.20 -4.08
C TRP A 138 6.60 12.60 -4.62
N TYR A 139 5.62 11.69 -4.55
CA TYR A 139 4.25 11.98 -5.01
C TYR A 139 3.56 13.03 -4.14
N LEU A 140 3.83 13.04 -2.84
CA LEU A 140 3.34 14.08 -1.93
C LEU A 140 3.91 15.45 -2.31
N TYR A 141 5.21 15.53 -2.58
CA TYR A 141 5.81 16.76 -3.09
C TYR A 141 5.15 17.22 -4.39
N GLN A 142 4.99 16.31 -5.35
CA GLN A 142 4.34 16.64 -6.63
C GLN A 142 2.87 17.07 -6.48
N ALA A 143 2.16 16.51 -5.51
CA ALA A 143 0.74 16.80 -5.29
C ALA A 143 0.50 18.10 -4.54
N TYR A 144 1.39 18.45 -3.60
CA TYR A 144 1.17 19.55 -2.65
C TYR A 144 2.24 20.65 -2.70
N ASP A 145 3.29 20.50 -3.50
CA ASP A 145 4.44 21.42 -3.61
C ASP A 145 5.11 21.69 -2.23
N ASP A 146 5.02 20.73 -1.32
CA ASP A 146 5.56 20.85 0.03
C ASP A 146 6.99 20.31 0.11
N ARG A 147 7.95 21.20 -0.09
CA ARG A 147 9.37 20.87 -0.02
C ARG A 147 9.81 20.35 1.35
N SER A 148 9.13 20.73 2.42
CA SER A 148 9.49 20.28 3.77
C SER A 148 9.39 18.77 3.91
N LEU A 149 8.52 18.11 3.12
CA LEU A 149 8.42 16.65 3.06
C LEU A 149 9.72 16.01 2.54
N LEU A 150 10.31 16.59 1.49
CA LEU A 150 11.57 16.08 0.96
C LEU A 150 12.68 16.21 2.00
N GLU A 151 12.78 17.36 2.66
CA GLU A 151 13.79 17.65 3.67
C GLU A 151 13.61 16.72 4.90
N GLU A 152 12.37 16.51 5.35
CA GLU A 152 12.08 15.66 6.53
C GLU A 152 12.41 14.19 6.30
N HIS A 153 12.25 13.69 5.07
CA HIS A 153 12.34 12.26 4.76
C HIS A 153 13.64 11.87 4.05
N TYR A 154 14.46 12.84 3.63
CA TYR A 154 15.65 12.62 2.81
C TYR A 154 16.62 11.60 3.39
N GLU A 155 17.05 11.77 4.63
CA GLU A 155 18.06 10.90 5.25
C GLU A 155 17.55 9.45 5.35
N THR A 156 16.29 9.26 5.74
CA THR A 156 15.70 7.90 5.82
C THR A 156 15.59 7.23 4.45
N ILE A 157 15.25 8.00 3.40
CA ILE A 157 15.22 7.47 2.02
C ILE A 157 16.64 7.13 1.56
N LYS A 158 17.62 7.97 1.88
CA LYS A 158 19.04 7.72 1.57
C LYS A 158 19.53 6.45 2.25
N ASP A 159 19.25 6.28 3.53
CA ASP A 159 19.63 5.09 4.29
C ASP A 159 19.01 3.82 3.68
N TRP A 160 17.77 3.90 3.23
CA TRP A 160 17.11 2.81 2.51
C TRP A 160 17.81 2.46 1.19
N VAL A 161 18.15 3.45 0.38
CA VAL A 161 18.89 3.27 -0.88
C VAL A 161 20.26 2.66 -0.63
N ASP A 162 20.97 3.12 0.40
CA ASP A 162 22.27 2.59 0.81
C ASP A 162 22.15 1.16 1.34
N TYR A 163 21.07 0.84 2.09
CA TYR A 163 20.77 -0.52 2.53
C TYR A 163 20.60 -1.49 1.35
N ILE A 164 19.78 -1.11 0.35
CA ILE A 164 19.59 -1.92 -0.86
C ILE A 164 20.94 -2.17 -1.53
N LYS A 165 21.71 -1.11 -1.76
CA LYS A 165 23.04 -1.20 -2.38
C LYS A 165 23.96 -2.17 -1.67
N LYS A 166 23.97 -2.11 -0.34
CA LYS A 166 24.91 -2.87 0.48
C LYS A 166 24.53 -4.33 0.66
N TYR A 167 23.25 -4.62 0.82
CA TYR A 167 22.78 -5.93 1.26
C TYR A 167 21.95 -6.71 0.23
N MET A 168 21.47 -6.04 -0.82
CA MET A 168 20.55 -6.64 -1.76
C MET A 168 21.06 -6.63 -3.22
N CYS A 169 22.19 -5.97 -3.49
CA CYS A 169 22.74 -5.85 -4.84
C CYS A 169 23.99 -6.72 -5.05
N GLU A 170 24.11 -7.27 -6.26
CA GLU A 170 25.35 -7.75 -6.85
C GLU A 170 25.74 -6.81 -8.01
N GLY A 171 26.75 -5.96 -7.79
CA GLY A 171 27.05 -4.87 -8.72
C GLY A 171 25.85 -3.89 -8.80
N PRO A 172 25.35 -3.56 -10.01
CA PRO A 172 24.22 -2.65 -10.16
C PRO A 172 22.85 -3.36 -10.09
N ILE A 173 22.81 -4.67 -9.96
CA ILE A 173 21.59 -5.49 -10.03
C ILE A 173 21.15 -5.90 -8.65
N VAL A 174 19.86 -5.71 -8.34
CA VAL A 174 19.25 -6.25 -7.12
C VAL A 174 18.95 -7.73 -7.32
N THR A 175 19.55 -8.57 -6.48
CA THR A 175 19.44 -10.03 -6.54
C THR A 175 18.72 -10.65 -5.36
N VAL A 176 18.50 -9.88 -4.30
CA VAL A 176 17.84 -10.31 -3.06
C VAL A 176 16.52 -9.59 -2.87
N GLY A 177 15.46 -10.33 -2.61
CA GLY A 177 14.11 -9.87 -2.35
C GLY A 177 13.16 -11.06 -2.30
N TRP A 178 11.90 -10.85 -1.91
CA TRP A 178 10.93 -11.93 -1.83
C TRP A 178 9.62 -11.64 -2.59
N LEU A 179 9.16 -10.41 -2.64
CA LEU A 179 8.10 -9.97 -3.54
C LEU A 179 8.72 -9.47 -4.86
N GLY A 180 7.97 -8.85 -5.68
CA GLY A 180 8.35 -8.33 -6.97
C GLY A 180 7.15 -8.38 -7.87
N ASP A 181 7.33 -8.74 -9.13
CA ASP A 181 6.19 -9.11 -9.96
C ASP A 181 5.63 -10.45 -9.45
N HIS A 182 4.48 -10.42 -8.83
CA HIS A 182 3.81 -11.60 -8.28
C HIS A 182 2.35 -11.63 -8.71
N MET A 183 1.74 -12.82 -8.74
CA MET A 183 0.33 -13.01 -9.10
C MET A 183 0.01 -12.69 -10.55
N VAL A 184 0.42 -13.57 -11.46
CA VAL A 184 0.07 -13.46 -12.87
C VAL A 184 -1.46 -13.53 -13.07
N PRO A 185 -2.08 -12.57 -13.77
CA PRO A 185 -3.52 -12.59 -14.05
C PRO A 185 -3.97 -13.89 -14.70
N GLY A 186 -5.13 -14.42 -14.25
CA GLY A 186 -5.72 -15.63 -14.81
C GLY A 186 -5.17 -16.96 -14.28
N LYS A 187 -4.19 -16.96 -13.38
CA LYS A 187 -3.78 -18.17 -12.67
C LYS A 187 -4.65 -18.36 -11.42
N ALA A 188 -5.11 -19.59 -11.21
CA ALA A 188 -6.10 -19.92 -10.19
C ALA A 188 -5.61 -19.67 -8.75
N PRO A 189 -6.52 -19.42 -7.78
CA PRO A 189 -6.21 -19.42 -6.36
C PRO A 189 -5.59 -20.76 -5.95
N GLY A 190 -4.52 -20.71 -5.16
CA GLY A 190 -3.73 -21.89 -4.78
C GLY A 190 -2.48 -22.09 -5.64
N TYR A 191 -2.16 -21.14 -6.48
CA TYR A 191 -0.90 -21.07 -7.19
C TYR A 191 0.26 -21.07 -6.19
N GLU A 192 1.06 -22.12 -6.21
CA GLU A 192 2.09 -22.37 -5.19
C GLU A 192 3.28 -21.39 -5.25
N LYS A 193 3.37 -20.62 -6.33
CA LYS A 193 4.45 -19.66 -6.53
C LYS A 193 3.93 -18.23 -6.37
N TRP A 194 4.36 -17.59 -5.31
CA TRP A 194 4.11 -16.17 -5.03
C TRP A 194 4.80 -15.21 -6.02
N ARG A 195 5.66 -15.73 -6.89
CA ARG A 195 6.43 -14.95 -7.85
C ARG A 195 5.96 -15.25 -9.26
N SER A 196 5.96 -14.22 -10.10
CA SER A 196 5.72 -14.39 -11.52
C SER A 196 6.85 -15.20 -12.17
N ASP A 197 6.50 -16.13 -13.03
CA ASP A 197 7.45 -16.83 -13.89
C ASP A 197 7.70 -16.06 -15.20
N GLU A 198 6.95 -14.98 -15.45
CA GLU A 198 6.99 -14.21 -16.70
C GLU A 198 8.01 -13.08 -16.65
N THR A 199 8.18 -12.48 -15.46
CA THR A 199 9.14 -11.39 -15.24
C THR A 199 10.26 -11.85 -14.30
N PRO A 200 11.53 -11.78 -14.70
CA PRO A 200 12.63 -12.00 -13.77
C PRO A 200 12.54 -11.04 -12.58
N GLN A 201 12.58 -11.57 -11.37
CA GLN A 201 12.41 -10.77 -10.14
C GLN A 201 13.48 -9.67 -10.05
N SER A 202 14.73 -9.98 -10.40
CA SER A 202 15.81 -9.00 -10.43
C SER A 202 15.55 -7.81 -11.34
N LEU A 203 14.76 -7.99 -12.40
CA LEU A 203 14.37 -6.88 -13.30
C LEU A 203 13.43 -5.90 -12.57
N SER A 204 12.38 -6.40 -11.94
CA SER A 204 11.42 -5.56 -11.22
C SER A 204 12.08 -4.88 -10.02
N TRP A 205 12.87 -5.61 -9.23
CA TRP A 205 13.59 -5.05 -8.10
C TRP A 205 14.59 -3.97 -8.51
N THR A 206 15.39 -4.23 -9.55
CA THR A 206 16.37 -3.25 -10.04
C THR A 206 15.69 -2.00 -10.60
N ALA A 207 14.56 -2.15 -11.27
CA ALA A 207 13.78 -1.01 -11.77
C ALA A 207 13.26 -0.13 -10.61
N LEU A 208 12.76 -0.73 -9.53
CA LEU A 208 12.32 0.00 -8.34
C LEU A 208 13.49 0.66 -7.61
N TYR A 209 14.60 -0.04 -7.46
CA TYR A 209 15.83 0.55 -6.90
C TYR A 209 16.33 1.74 -7.73
N TYR A 210 16.38 1.60 -9.04
CA TYR A 210 16.72 2.70 -9.94
C TYR A 210 15.77 3.90 -9.76
N ARG A 211 14.47 3.64 -9.62
CA ARG A 211 13.48 4.68 -9.35
C ARG A 211 13.75 5.42 -8.04
N ASN A 212 14.12 4.69 -6.98
CA ASN A 212 14.47 5.30 -5.70
C ASN A 212 15.73 6.18 -5.80
N ILE A 213 16.75 5.74 -6.54
CA ILE A 213 17.95 6.56 -6.80
C ILE A 213 17.58 7.85 -7.54
N LEU A 214 16.72 7.78 -8.55
CA LEU A 214 16.26 8.97 -9.29
C LEU A 214 15.47 9.95 -8.40
N ILE A 215 14.71 9.45 -7.44
CA ILE A 215 13.97 10.31 -6.51
C ILE A 215 14.96 10.99 -5.53
N LEU A 216 16.01 10.30 -5.12
CA LEU A 216 16.99 10.80 -4.17
C LEU A 216 17.94 11.84 -4.81
N SER A 217 18.16 11.80 -6.14
CA SER A 217 19.08 12.67 -6.86
C SER A 217 18.51 14.06 -7.16
#